data_6e454dce5ece3d29f47e9125f00df9d4
#
_entry.id   6e454dce5ece3d29f47e9125f00df9d4
#
_cell.length_a   1.000
_cell.length_b   1.000
_cell.length_c   1.000
_cell.angle_alpha   90.00
_cell.angle_beta   90.00
_cell.angle_gamma   90.00
#
_symmetry.space_group_name_H-M   'P 1'
#
loop_
_entity.id
_entity.type
_entity.pdbx_description
1 polymer ?
#
loop_
_entity_poly.entity_id
_entity_poly.type
_entity_poly.pdbx_seq_one_letter_code
_entity_poly.pdbx_strand_id
1 'polypeptide(L)'
;MLFRSETVAVASVDEAQGDHVYHIPKSQLVRIIRPRVEEILELVRDRLKTSGFAAEAGRRIVLTGGGASLTGLSELCRIVISKQVRVGRPLGVQGLPEALKGPAFAAPVGLLVYPQVAALEHFEPRTSGLALGTGTDGYFMRVGRWLRESF
;
A
#
# COMPACT_ATOMS: atom_id res chain seq x y z
N MET A 1 -13.00 16.44 -28.86
CA MET A 1 -12.55 15.04 -28.76
C MET A 1 -13.73 14.25 -28.20
N LEU A 2 -14.44 13.51 -29.07
CA LEU A 2 -15.64 12.73 -28.70
C LEU A 2 -15.18 11.52 -27.88
N PHE A 3 -15.36 11.56 -26.57
CA PHE A 3 -15.25 10.37 -25.73
C PHE A 3 -16.39 9.41 -26.16
N ARG A 4 -16.04 8.43 -26.99
CA ARG A 4 -16.90 7.28 -27.19
C ARG A 4 -17.22 6.75 -25.78
N SER A 5 -18.50 6.63 -25.47
CA SER A 5 -18.99 6.05 -24.21
C SER A 5 -18.65 4.56 -24.20
N GLU A 6 -17.41 4.25 -23.87
CA GLU A 6 -16.96 2.88 -23.70
C GLU A 6 -17.73 2.28 -22.53
N THR A 7 -18.47 1.21 -22.79
CA THR A 7 -19.25 0.49 -21.77
C THR A 7 -18.46 -0.73 -21.28
N VAL A 8 -18.61 -1.04 -20.02
CA VAL A 8 -18.06 -2.24 -19.39
C VAL A 8 -19.22 -3.18 -19.05
N ALA A 9 -19.08 -4.44 -19.42
CA ALA A 9 -20.01 -5.47 -19.04
C ALA A 9 -19.78 -5.87 -17.58
N VAL A 10 -20.83 -5.77 -16.76
CA VAL A 10 -20.79 -6.12 -15.34
C VAL A 10 -21.84 -7.19 -15.08
N ALA A 11 -21.44 -8.31 -14.50
CA ALA A 11 -22.36 -9.36 -14.10
C ALA A 11 -23.22 -8.91 -12.91
N SER A 12 -24.48 -9.33 -12.87
CA SER A 12 -25.34 -9.14 -11.70
C SER A 12 -24.78 -9.92 -10.50
N VAL A 13 -24.83 -9.32 -9.31
CA VAL A 13 -24.49 -10.01 -8.05
C VAL A 13 -25.70 -10.78 -7.51
N ASP A 14 -26.89 -10.55 -8.06
CA ASP A 14 -28.13 -11.16 -7.59
C ASP A 14 -28.35 -12.49 -8.30
N GLU A 15 -28.13 -13.60 -7.57
CA GLU A 15 -28.33 -14.97 -8.08
C GLU A 15 -29.76 -15.24 -8.52
N ALA A 16 -30.75 -14.45 -8.05
CA ALA A 16 -32.16 -14.61 -8.38
C ALA A 16 -32.53 -14.09 -9.78
N GLN A 17 -31.70 -13.29 -10.42
CA GLN A 17 -31.99 -12.67 -11.73
C GLN A 17 -31.30 -13.33 -12.92
N GLY A 18 -30.67 -14.47 -12.75
CA GLY A 18 -29.97 -15.16 -13.83
C GLY A 18 -28.75 -14.36 -14.36
N ASP A 19 -28.22 -14.86 -15.46
CA ASP A 19 -26.96 -14.36 -16.09
C ASP A 19 -27.17 -13.00 -16.82
N HIS A 20 -27.80 -12.03 -16.13
CA HIS A 20 -27.98 -10.69 -16.70
C HIS A 20 -26.70 -9.87 -16.65
N VAL A 21 -26.19 -9.53 -17.81
CA VAL A 21 -25.04 -8.65 -17.98
C VAL A 21 -25.52 -7.21 -18.17
N TYR A 22 -25.12 -6.33 -17.25
CA TYR A 22 -25.39 -4.90 -17.36
C TYR A 22 -24.23 -4.20 -18.07
N HIS A 23 -24.56 -3.28 -18.97
CA HIS A 23 -23.57 -2.44 -19.63
C HIS A 23 -23.52 -1.07 -18.95
N ILE A 24 -22.44 -0.81 -18.23
CA ILE A 24 -22.25 0.45 -17.48
C ILE A 24 -21.24 1.32 -18.22
N PRO A 25 -21.51 2.61 -18.43
CA PRO A 25 -20.54 3.53 -18.99
C PRO A 25 -19.28 3.57 -18.12
N LYS A 26 -18.11 3.45 -18.73
CA LYS A 26 -16.79 3.52 -18.03
C LYS A 26 -16.64 4.80 -17.22
N SER A 27 -17.19 5.91 -17.71
CA SER A 27 -17.21 7.19 -17.00
C SER A 27 -17.92 7.13 -15.65
N GLN A 28 -18.99 6.33 -15.55
CA GLN A 28 -19.72 6.15 -14.30
C GLN A 28 -18.88 5.35 -13.28
N LEU A 29 -18.21 4.29 -13.74
CA LEU A 29 -17.29 3.53 -12.87
C LEU A 29 -16.13 4.39 -12.37
N VAL A 30 -15.54 5.19 -13.25
CA VAL A 30 -14.46 6.11 -12.87
C VAL A 30 -14.93 7.12 -11.83
N ARG A 31 -16.13 7.65 -11.94
CA ARG A 31 -16.71 8.59 -10.93
C ARG A 31 -16.87 7.96 -9.55
N ILE A 32 -17.06 6.66 -9.46
CA ILE A 32 -17.18 5.93 -8.20
C ILE A 32 -15.80 5.54 -7.66
N ILE A 33 -14.94 5.00 -8.52
CA ILE A 33 -13.65 4.42 -8.11
C ILE A 33 -12.65 5.52 -7.76
N ARG A 34 -12.56 6.57 -8.57
CA ARG A 34 -11.55 7.62 -8.41
C ARG A 34 -11.56 8.29 -7.04
N PRO A 35 -12.67 8.78 -6.48
CA PRO A 35 -12.69 9.39 -5.15
C PRO A 35 -12.22 8.44 -4.06
N ARG A 36 -12.56 7.15 -4.15
CA ARG A 36 -12.11 6.14 -3.19
C ARG A 36 -10.61 5.89 -3.26
N VAL A 37 -10.05 5.87 -4.46
CA VAL A 37 -8.60 5.73 -4.65
C VAL A 37 -7.87 6.98 -4.16
N GLU A 38 -8.40 8.17 -4.41
CA GLU A 38 -7.85 9.44 -3.90
C GLU A 38 -7.82 9.43 -2.37
N GLU A 39 -8.91 9.06 -1.71
CA GLU A 39 -8.99 8.94 -0.24
C GLU A 39 -7.96 7.94 0.31
N ILE A 40 -7.83 6.76 -0.29
CA ILE A 40 -6.83 5.77 0.11
C ILE A 40 -5.40 6.34 0.00
N LEU A 41 -5.11 7.02 -1.10
CA LEU A 41 -3.78 7.61 -1.31
C LEU A 41 -3.49 8.76 -0.34
N GLU A 42 -4.50 9.55 0.03
CA GLU A 42 -4.39 10.59 1.05
C GLU A 42 -4.10 9.99 2.43
N LEU A 43 -4.83 8.95 2.82
CA LEU A 43 -4.58 8.23 4.07
C LEU A 43 -3.16 7.65 4.11
N VAL A 44 -2.70 7.05 3.00
CA VAL A 44 -1.32 6.54 2.88
C VAL A 44 -0.31 7.68 3.01
N ARG A 45 -0.53 8.81 2.30
CA ARG A 45 0.32 10.00 2.40
C ARG A 45 0.45 10.50 3.83
N ASP A 46 -0.67 10.61 4.53
CA ASP A 46 -0.69 11.15 5.88
C ASP A 46 -0.07 10.16 6.88
N ARG A 47 -0.28 8.85 6.67
CA ARG A 47 0.40 7.82 7.45
C ARG A 47 1.91 7.83 7.24
N LEU A 48 2.39 8.01 6.01
CA LEU A 48 3.83 8.15 5.72
C LEU A 48 4.44 9.38 6.40
N LYS A 49 3.70 10.50 6.47
CA LYS A 49 4.17 11.70 7.18
C LYS A 49 4.29 11.47 8.68
N THR A 50 3.30 10.82 9.28
CA THR A 50 3.25 10.61 10.74
C THR A 50 4.18 9.51 11.23
N SER A 51 4.52 8.53 10.38
CA SER A 51 5.37 7.39 10.74
C SER A 51 6.87 7.70 10.72
N GLY A 52 7.29 8.89 10.36
CA GLY A 52 8.70 9.26 10.22
C GLY A 52 9.37 8.77 8.92
N PHE A 53 8.73 7.89 8.16
CA PHE A 53 9.26 7.39 6.89
C PHE A 53 9.29 8.43 5.76
N ALA A 54 8.63 9.56 5.91
CA ALA A 54 8.52 10.56 4.84
C ALA A 54 9.88 11.13 4.40
N ALA A 55 10.83 11.24 5.32
CA ALA A 55 12.18 11.70 5.04
C ALA A 55 13.05 10.59 4.44
N GLU A 56 12.96 9.37 4.96
CA GLU A 56 13.77 8.22 4.56
C GLU A 56 13.28 7.57 3.27
N ALA A 57 11.98 7.56 3.02
CA ALA A 57 11.38 7.02 1.78
C ALA A 57 11.84 7.73 0.50
N GLY A 58 12.69 8.75 0.61
CA GLY A 58 13.21 9.49 -0.52
C GLY A 58 12.10 10.10 -1.39
N ARG A 59 12.41 10.31 -2.67
CA ARG A 59 11.48 10.89 -3.65
C ARG A 59 10.74 9.85 -4.49
N ARG A 60 10.91 8.55 -4.21
CA ARG A 60 10.43 7.46 -5.07
C ARG A 60 9.46 6.54 -4.32
N ILE A 61 8.37 6.19 -5.00
CA ILE A 61 7.36 5.24 -4.53
C ILE A 61 7.26 4.12 -5.56
N VAL A 62 7.10 2.91 -5.08
CA VAL A 62 6.83 1.73 -5.91
C VAL A 62 5.42 1.25 -5.60
N LEU A 63 4.54 1.28 -6.61
CA LEU A 63 3.23 0.66 -6.54
C LEU A 63 3.34 -0.78 -7.00
N THR A 64 2.74 -1.70 -6.25
CA THR A 64 2.70 -3.11 -6.59
C THR A 64 1.39 -3.74 -6.13
N GLY A 65 1.18 -5.03 -6.45
CA GLY A 65 -0.08 -5.70 -6.19
C GLY A 65 -1.10 -5.52 -7.32
N GLY A 66 -2.24 -6.19 -7.22
CA GLY A 66 -3.28 -6.17 -8.26
C GLY A 66 -3.83 -4.78 -8.56
N GLY A 67 -4.01 -3.96 -7.53
CA GLY A 67 -4.47 -2.58 -7.67
C GLY A 67 -3.55 -1.70 -8.51
N ALA A 68 -2.24 -1.98 -8.54
CA ALA A 68 -1.28 -1.23 -9.35
C ALA A 68 -1.53 -1.35 -10.86
N SER A 69 -2.35 -2.32 -11.28
CA SER A 69 -2.76 -2.50 -12.68
C SER A 69 -3.92 -1.57 -13.10
N LEU A 70 -4.52 -0.84 -12.16
CA LEU A 70 -5.55 0.15 -12.50
C LEU A 70 -4.98 1.26 -13.38
N THR A 71 -5.61 1.47 -14.53
CA THR A 71 -5.22 2.52 -15.46
C THR A 71 -5.31 3.89 -14.81
N GLY A 72 -4.22 4.66 -14.85
CA GLY A 72 -4.15 6.01 -14.26
C GLY A 72 -3.81 6.05 -12.77
N LEU A 73 -3.72 4.92 -12.06
CA LEU A 73 -3.38 4.90 -10.64
C LEU A 73 -2.00 5.48 -10.35
N SER A 74 -1.00 5.16 -11.17
CA SER A 74 0.37 5.70 -11.00
C SER A 74 0.42 7.21 -11.10
N GLU A 75 -0.35 7.78 -12.03
CA GLU A 75 -0.46 9.23 -12.22
C GLU A 75 -1.16 9.89 -11.03
N LEU A 76 -2.29 9.33 -10.61
CA LEU A 76 -3.03 9.81 -9.45
C LEU A 76 -2.19 9.75 -8.18
N CYS A 77 -1.48 8.66 -7.96
CA CYS A 77 -0.57 8.49 -6.84
C CYS A 77 0.55 9.55 -6.86
N ARG A 78 1.12 9.85 -8.03
CA ARG A 78 2.13 10.91 -8.19
C ARG A 78 1.60 12.28 -7.81
N ILE A 79 0.36 12.60 -8.19
CA ILE A 79 -0.30 13.86 -7.86
C ILE A 79 -0.57 13.96 -6.36
N VAL A 80 -1.22 12.95 -5.77
CA VAL A 80 -1.67 12.99 -4.36
C VAL A 80 -0.49 12.94 -3.39
N ILE A 81 0.51 12.09 -3.64
CA ILE A 81 1.64 11.91 -2.72
C ILE A 81 2.81 12.86 -3.05
N SER A 82 2.79 13.51 -4.24
CA SER A 82 3.84 14.43 -4.70
C SER A 82 5.24 13.81 -4.74
N LYS A 83 5.33 12.54 -5.16
CA LYS A 83 6.58 11.78 -5.32
C LYS A 83 6.64 11.09 -6.67
N GLN A 84 7.84 10.68 -7.10
CA GLN A 84 8.00 9.87 -8.30
C GLN A 84 7.45 8.46 -8.04
N VAL A 85 6.60 7.98 -8.94
CA VAL A 85 5.92 6.70 -8.81
C VAL A 85 6.29 5.80 -9.99
N ARG A 86 6.59 4.55 -9.71
CA ARG A 86 6.72 3.48 -10.71
C ARG A 86 5.91 2.25 -10.30
N VAL A 87 5.48 1.48 -11.26
CA VAL A 87 4.89 0.17 -11.00
C VAL A 87 5.99 -0.87 -10.82
N GLY A 88 5.96 -1.57 -9.68
CA GLY A 88 6.87 -2.65 -9.34
C GLY A 88 6.38 -3.98 -9.90
N ARG A 89 7.33 -4.84 -10.26
CA ARG A 89 7.10 -6.22 -10.66
C ARG A 89 7.91 -7.13 -9.77
N PRO A 90 7.50 -8.40 -9.58
CA PRO A 90 8.29 -9.34 -8.80
C PRO A 90 9.65 -9.57 -9.46
N LEU A 91 10.68 -9.63 -8.65
CA LEU A 91 12.06 -9.87 -9.05
C LEU A 91 12.65 -11.02 -8.23
N GLY A 92 13.77 -11.59 -8.70
CA GLY A 92 14.55 -12.55 -7.90
C GLY A 92 14.17 -14.01 -8.08
N VAL A 93 13.17 -14.35 -8.88
CA VAL A 93 12.81 -15.73 -9.19
C VAL A 93 13.14 -16.04 -10.64
N GLN A 94 14.05 -16.98 -10.87
CA GLN A 94 14.36 -17.49 -12.21
C GLN A 94 13.29 -18.49 -12.64
N GLY A 95 12.99 -18.54 -13.95
CA GLY A 95 12.02 -19.47 -14.52
C GLY A 95 10.56 -19.07 -14.30
N LEU A 96 10.27 -17.90 -13.73
CA LEU A 96 8.90 -17.43 -13.55
C LEU A 96 8.24 -17.20 -14.93
N PRO A 97 7.07 -17.84 -15.20
CA PRO A 97 6.32 -17.62 -16.43
C PRO A 97 5.98 -16.15 -16.64
N GLU A 98 5.94 -15.70 -17.89
CA GLU A 98 5.68 -14.27 -18.21
C GLU A 98 4.35 -13.76 -17.63
N ALA A 99 3.33 -14.63 -17.62
CA ALA A 99 2.03 -14.34 -17.06
C ALA A 99 2.06 -13.98 -15.54
N LEU A 100 3.07 -14.48 -14.80
CA LEU A 100 3.22 -14.25 -13.37
C LEU A 100 4.20 -13.12 -13.04
N LYS A 101 4.78 -12.46 -14.04
CA LYS A 101 5.69 -11.32 -13.84
C LYS A 101 4.97 -9.98 -13.65
N GLY A 102 3.64 -9.98 -13.68
CA GLY A 102 2.85 -8.77 -13.45
C GLY A 102 2.87 -8.29 -11.99
N PRO A 103 2.54 -7.02 -11.73
CA PRO A 103 2.52 -6.46 -10.39
C PRO A 103 1.55 -7.19 -9.43
N ALA A 104 0.51 -7.82 -9.96
CA ALA A 104 -0.47 -8.60 -9.17
C ALA A 104 0.16 -9.79 -8.44
N PHE A 105 1.25 -10.32 -8.96
CA PHE A 105 1.93 -11.48 -8.40
C PHE A 105 3.10 -11.12 -7.48
N ALA A 106 3.32 -9.83 -7.21
CA ALA A 106 4.44 -9.42 -6.36
C ALA A 106 4.36 -9.96 -4.93
N ALA A 107 3.17 -10.02 -4.34
CA ALA A 107 2.99 -10.56 -2.99
C ALA A 107 3.23 -12.09 -2.93
N PRO A 108 2.60 -12.93 -3.79
CA PRO A 108 2.89 -14.37 -3.81
C PRO A 108 4.36 -14.69 -4.06
N VAL A 109 4.98 -14.00 -5.04
CA VAL A 109 6.41 -14.21 -5.34
C VAL A 109 7.29 -13.74 -4.19
N GLY A 110 6.95 -12.61 -3.55
CA GLY A 110 7.65 -12.12 -2.36
C GLY A 110 7.60 -13.11 -1.21
N LEU A 111 6.46 -13.74 -0.96
CA LEU A 111 6.33 -14.77 0.08
C LEU A 111 7.19 -16.01 -0.19
N LEU A 112 7.37 -16.39 -1.45
CA LEU A 112 8.25 -17.51 -1.82
C LEU A 112 9.74 -17.17 -1.60
N VAL A 113 10.13 -15.92 -1.78
CA VAL A 113 11.53 -15.46 -1.63
C VAL A 113 11.84 -15.07 -0.20
N TYR A 114 10.85 -14.59 0.55
CA TYR A 114 11.01 -14.03 1.89
C TYR A 114 11.79 -14.92 2.87
N PRO A 115 11.56 -16.25 2.97
CA PRO A 115 12.32 -17.09 3.87
C PRO A 115 13.84 -17.06 3.66
N GLN A 116 14.28 -16.75 2.42
CA GLN A 116 15.70 -16.71 2.06
C GLN A 116 16.35 -15.35 2.42
N VAL A 117 15.57 -14.28 2.48
CA VAL A 117 16.06 -12.91 2.67
C VAL A 117 15.64 -12.29 3.99
N ALA A 118 14.75 -12.93 4.74
CA ALA A 118 14.19 -12.40 5.99
C ALA A 118 15.27 -11.99 7.01
N ALA A 119 16.39 -12.72 7.06
CA ALA A 119 17.51 -12.42 7.96
C ALA A 119 18.29 -11.15 7.56
N LEU A 120 18.13 -10.68 6.32
CA LEU A 120 18.83 -9.49 5.78
C LEU A 120 17.98 -8.22 5.87
N GLU A 121 16.66 -8.36 6.09
CA GLU A 121 15.72 -7.25 6.13
C GLU A 121 15.45 -6.80 7.57
N HIS A 122 16.42 -6.14 8.20
CA HIS A 122 16.16 -5.34 9.39
C HIS A 122 15.87 -3.89 8.98
N PHE A 123 14.62 -3.65 8.56
CA PHE A 123 14.15 -2.30 8.31
C PHE A 123 13.45 -1.76 9.56
N GLU A 124 14.24 -1.27 10.51
CA GLU A 124 13.70 -0.48 11.61
C GLU A 124 13.76 1.01 11.22
N PRO A 125 12.60 1.71 11.22
CA PRO A 125 12.62 3.16 11.05
C PRO A 125 13.41 3.76 12.21
N ARG A 126 14.42 4.56 11.94
CA ARG A 126 15.05 5.38 12.95
C ARG A 126 14.01 6.36 13.49
N THR A 127 13.32 5.97 14.53
CA THR A 127 12.51 6.89 15.30
C THR A 127 13.47 7.82 16.02
N SER A 128 13.75 8.96 15.41
CA SER A 128 14.48 10.03 16.08
C SER A 128 13.66 10.48 17.30
N GLY A 129 13.98 9.92 18.46
CA GLY A 129 13.82 10.57 19.75
C GLY A 129 12.44 10.64 20.39
N LEU A 130 11.40 9.95 19.91
CA LEU A 130 10.19 9.72 20.69
C LEU A 130 10.15 8.24 21.08
N ALA A 131 10.91 7.89 22.09
CA ALA A 131 10.64 6.71 22.91
C ALA A 131 9.23 6.94 23.50
N LEU A 132 8.20 6.42 22.85
CA LEU A 132 6.94 6.11 23.50
C LEU A 132 7.28 5.00 24.49
N GLY A 133 7.70 5.41 25.69
CA GLY A 133 7.84 4.51 26.81
C GLY A 133 6.50 3.80 26.96
N THR A 134 6.46 2.52 26.59
CA THR A 134 5.37 1.66 26.99
C THR A 134 5.24 1.82 28.50
N GLY A 135 4.07 2.22 28.98
CA GLY A 135 3.83 2.70 30.35
C GLY A 135 4.28 1.78 31.51
N THR A 136 4.96 0.69 31.22
CA THR A 136 5.56 -0.27 32.17
C THR A 136 6.97 0.15 32.63
N ASP A 137 7.79 0.77 31.76
CA ASP A 137 9.13 1.20 32.11
C ASP A 137 9.13 2.37 33.11
N GLY A 138 8.14 3.24 33.05
CA GLY A 138 7.97 4.34 34.00
C GLY A 138 7.66 3.88 35.44
N TYR A 139 7.00 2.74 35.59
CA TYR A 139 6.63 2.21 36.91
C TYR A 139 7.86 1.61 37.63
N PHE A 140 8.62 0.77 36.95
CA PHE A 140 9.82 0.16 37.52
C PHE A 140 10.93 1.19 37.82
N MET A 141 11.08 2.23 37.02
CA MET A 141 12.00 3.33 37.29
C MET A 141 11.60 4.16 38.51
N ARG A 142 10.28 4.39 38.72
CA ARG A 142 9.77 5.08 39.91
C ARG A 142 9.97 4.25 41.18
N VAL A 143 9.67 2.95 41.14
CA VAL A 143 9.88 2.05 42.28
C VAL A 143 11.35 1.92 42.62
N GLY A 144 12.23 1.78 41.62
CA GLY A 144 13.69 1.75 41.82
C GLY A 144 14.25 3.04 42.40
N ARG A 145 13.72 4.20 42.04
CA ARG A 145 14.13 5.49 42.62
C ARG A 145 13.67 5.62 44.08
N TRP A 146 12.41 5.26 44.35
CA TRP A 146 11.82 5.26 45.70
C TRP A 146 12.58 4.35 46.68
N LEU A 147 12.97 3.14 46.23
CA LEU A 147 13.80 2.23 47.03
C LEU A 147 15.22 2.79 47.33
N ARG A 148 15.79 3.55 46.40
CA ARG A 148 17.15 4.16 46.61
C ARG A 148 17.12 5.39 47.50
N GLU A 149 15.99 6.10 47.60
CA GLU A 149 15.83 7.27 48.49
C GLU A 149 15.34 6.91 49.87
N SER A 150 14.93 5.64 50.10
CA SER A 150 14.36 5.18 51.38
C SER A 150 15.35 4.34 52.19
N PHE A 151 16.55 4.11 51.68
CA PHE A 151 17.68 3.46 52.35
C PHE A 151 18.97 4.22 52.10
#